data_c6733ee13394da731e28d5b7ba2e15cc
#
_entry.id   c6733ee13394da731e28d5b7ba2e15cc
#
_cell.length_a   1.000
_cell.length_b   1.000
_cell.length_c   1.000
_cell.angle_alpha   90.00
_cell.angle_beta   90.00
_cell.angle_gamma   90.00
#
_symmetry.space_group_name_H-M   'P 1'
#
loop_
_entity.id
_entity.type
_entity.pdbx_description
1 polymer ?
#
loop_
_entity_poly.entity_id
_entity_poly.type
_entity_poly.pdbx_seq_one_letter_code
_entity_poly.pdbx_strand_id
1 'polypeptide(L)' 'MNNNPGACKKPQNQAREEAFFRQELQKTMDAWRYAENHFREATDQDLIDQASYDLLSAKSRYAYLLKQARSRGLSL' A
#
# COMPACT_ATOMS: atom_id res chain seq x y z
N MET A 1 18.23 -19.11 -26.73
CA MET A 1 18.09 -18.55 -26.16
C MET A 1 18.06 -17.39 -25.92
N ASN A 2 17.84 -17.14 -25.88
CA ASN A 2 17.83 -16.22 -25.53
C ASN A 2 17.86 -15.54 -24.98
N ASN A 3 17.96 -15.63 -25.45
CA ASN A 3 17.71 -15.07 -24.69
C ASN A 3 18.30 -14.01 -24.14
N ASN A 4 18.15 -13.21 -24.47
CA ASN A 4 18.58 -12.14 -23.66
C ASN A 4 17.74 -12.09 -22.40
N PRO A 5 18.15 -12.83 -21.43
CA PRO A 5 17.31 -13.02 -20.25
C PRO A 5 17.02 -11.73 -19.50
N GLY A 6 18.00 -10.84 -19.42
CA GLY A 6 17.84 -9.61 -18.68
C GLY A 6 16.76 -8.72 -19.25
N ALA A 7 16.76 -8.56 -20.55
CA ALA A 7 15.78 -7.72 -21.20
C ALA A 7 14.38 -8.29 -21.12
N CYS A 8 14.28 -9.60 -21.23
CA CYS A 8 12.97 -10.25 -21.21
C CYS A 8 12.38 -10.34 -19.80
N LYS A 9 13.23 -10.68 -18.83
CA LYS A 9 12.75 -10.97 -17.49
C LYS A 9 12.44 -9.73 -16.67
N LYS A 10 13.28 -8.72 -16.77
CA LYS A 10 13.11 -7.53 -15.99
C LYS A 10 11.77 -6.85 -16.17
N PRO A 11 11.32 -6.58 -17.39
CA PRO A 11 10.04 -5.93 -17.57
C PRO A 11 8.89 -6.75 -16.99
N GLN A 12 8.98 -8.06 -17.13
CA GLN A 12 7.94 -8.95 -16.65
C GLN A 12 7.89 -8.98 -15.13
N ASN A 13 9.05 -9.11 -14.49
CA ASN A 13 9.12 -9.10 -13.02
C ASN A 13 8.72 -7.75 -12.47
N GLN A 14 9.15 -6.70 -13.12
CA GLN A 14 8.79 -5.36 -12.70
C GLN A 14 7.29 -5.13 -12.80
N ALA A 15 6.67 -5.60 -13.87
CA ALA A 15 5.24 -5.46 -14.05
C ALA A 15 4.46 -6.18 -12.96
N ARG A 16 4.93 -7.36 -12.57
CA ARG A 16 4.29 -8.12 -11.50
C ARG A 16 4.42 -7.40 -10.16
N GLU A 17 5.61 -6.89 -9.88
CA GLU A 17 5.83 -6.15 -8.65
C GLU A 17 4.99 -4.89 -8.61
N GLU A 18 4.92 -4.18 -9.71
CA GLU A 18 4.10 -2.98 -9.79
C GLU A 18 2.63 -3.29 -9.55
N ALA A 19 2.16 -4.36 -10.15
CA ALA A 19 0.78 -4.78 -9.95
C ALA A 19 0.51 -5.14 -8.48
N PHE A 20 1.45 -5.85 -7.87
CA PHE A 20 1.33 -6.21 -6.46
C PHE A 20 1.27 -4.97 -5.58
N PHE A 21 2.20 -4.04 -5.79
CA PHE A 21 2.24 -2.83 -4.96
C PHE A 21 1.02 -1.95 -5.19
N ARG A 22 0.55 -1.83 -6.43
CA ARG A 22 -0.67 -1.08 -6.71
C ARG A 22 -1.85 -1.65 -5.96
N GLN A 23 -1.97 -2.97 -5.98
CA GLN A 23 -3.05 -3.64 -5.30
C GLN A 23 -2.98 -3.44 -3.79
N GLU A 24 -1.78 -3.59 -3.22
CA GLU A 24 -1.60 -3.39 -1.79
C GLU A 24 -1.83 -1.94 -1.38
N LEU A 25 -1.39 -1.00 -2.20
CA LEU A 25 -1.62 0.41 -1.94
C LEU A 25 -3.11 0.74 -1.99
N GLN A 26 -3.83 0.15 -2.93
CA GLN A 26 -5.27 0.38 -3.03
C GLN A 26 -5.99 -0.16 -1.81
N LYS A 27 -5.64 -1.38 -1.39
CA LYS A 27 -6.23 -1.97 -0.18
C LYS A 27 -5.97 -1.09 1.03
N THR A 28 -4.75 -0.60 1.13
CA THR A 28 -4.34 0.22 2.26
C THR A 28 -5.06 1.56 2.25
N MET A 29 -5.24 2.13 1.06
CA MET A 29 -5.99 3.37 0.92
C MET A 29 -7.46 3.18 1.32
N ASP A 30 -8.04 2.05 0.94
CA ASP A 30 -9.41 1.73 1.34
C ASP A 30 -9.53 1.60 2.85
N ALA A 31 -8.55 0.94 3.47
CA ALA A 31 -8.51 0.81 4.92
C ALA A 31 -8.36 2.17 5.60
N TRP A 32 -7.54 3.04 5.02
CA TRP A 32 -7.34 4.40 5.52
C TRP A 32 -8.67 5.17 5.51
N ARG A 33 -9.36 5.15 4.38
CA ARG A 33 -10.64 5.85 4.27
C ARG A 33 -11.68 5.31 5.22
N TYR A 34 -11.70 4.00 5.35
CA TYR A 34 -12.62 3.34 6.28
C TYR A 34 -12.34 3.78 7.72
N ALA A 35 -11.08 3.75 8.12
CA ALA A 35 -10.68 4.17 9.46
C ALA A 35 -10.97 5.65 9.69
N GLU A 36 -10.76 6.46 8.68
CA GLU A 36 -11.03 7.89 8.76
C GLU A 36 -12.51 8.17 9.00
N ASN A 37 -13.37 7.46 8.28
CA ASN A 37 -14.81 7.58 8.46
C ASN A 37 -15.24 7.12 9.85
N HIS A 38 -14.69 6.01 10.30
CA HIS A 38 -14.97 5.52 11.65
C HIS A 38 -14.55 6.52 12.71
N PHE A 39 -13.39 7.13 12.51
CA PHE A 39 -12.89 8.13 13.44
C PHE A 39 -13.84 9.32 13.53
N ARG A 40 -14.35 9.78 12.40
CA ARG A 40 -15.27 10.91 12.37
C ARG A 40 -16.60 10.61 13.05
N GLU A 41 -17.06 9.38 12.91
CA GLU A 41 -18.37 8.99 13.39
C GLU A 41 -18.35 8.47 14.82
N ALA A 42 -17.17 8.18 15.35
CA ALA A 42 -17.08 7.62 16.68
C ALA A 42 -17.40 8.67 17.74
N THR A 43 -18.24 8.28 18.68
CA THR A 43 -18.62 9.14 19.78
C THR A 43 -18.16 8.58 21.12
N ASP A 44 -17.84 7.30 21.15
CA ASP A 44 -17.35 6.59 22.32
C ASP A 44 -15.84 6.60 22.34
N GLN A 45 -15.24 6.87 23.50
CA GLN A 45 -13.80 6.99 23.62
C GLN A 45 -13.06 5.75 23.14
N ASP A 46 -13.59 4.57 23.46
CA ASP A 46 -12.94 3.33 23.04
C ASP A 46 -12.95 3.19 21.52
N LEU A 47 -14.04 3.60 20.88
CA LEU A 47 -14.12 3.57 19.43
C LEU A 47 -13.20 4.60 18.79
N ILE A 48 -13.09 5.77 19.43
CA ILE A 48 -12.17 6.80 18.94
C ILE A 48 -10.74 6.29 19.00
N ASP A 49 -10.36 5.65 20.09
CA ASP A 49 -9.01 5.13 20.26
C ASP A 49 -8.72 4.04 19.22
N GLN A 50 -9.67 3.15 19.01
CA GLN A 50 -9.51 2.08 18.01
C GLN A 50 -9.38 2.64 16.61
N ALA A 51 -10.25 3.58 16.26
CA ALA A 51 -10.22 4.20 14.93
C ALA A 51 -8.93 4.99 14.71
N SER A 52 -8.45 5.67 15.76
CA SER A 52 -7.16 6.38 15.67
C SER A 52 -6.02 5.43 15.40
N TYR A 53 -6.00 4.30 16.09
CA TYR A 53 -4.98 3.28 15.90
C TYR A 53 -5.02 2.75 14.46
N ASP A 54 -6.21 2.41 13.99
CA ASP A 54 -6.38 1.89 12.63
C ASP A 54 -5.95 2.91 11.58
N LEU A 55 -6.27 4.17 11.81
CA LEU A 55 -5.92 5.24 10.91
C LEU A 55 -4.40 5.39 10.82
N LEU A 56 -3.73 5.43 11.97
CA LEU A 56 -2.27 5.54 12.01
C LEU A 56 -1.61 4.32 11.37
N SER A 57 -2.16 3.14 11.62
CA SER A 57 -1.63 1.91 11.03
C SER A 57 -1.72 1.95 9.51
N ALA A 58 -2.87 2.40 8.98
CA ALA A 58 -3.05 2.47 7.53
C ALA A 58 -2.11 3.50 6.92
N LYS A 59 -1.94 4.65 7.56
CA LYS A 59 -1.02 5.68 7.07
C LYS A 59 0.42 5.18 7.03
N SER A 60 0.83 4.51 8.11
CA SER A 60 2.18 3.97 8.20
C SER A 60 2.43 2.91 7.14
N ARG A 61 1.44 2.05 6.93
CA ARG A 61 1.59 1.01 5.93
C ARG A 61 1.66 1.58 4.52
N TYR A 62 0.85 2.60 4.25
CA TYR A 62 0.87 3.26 2.94
C TYR A 62 2.25 3.85 2.65
N ALA A 63 2.80 4.57 3.63
CA ALA A 63 4.13 5.16 3.51
C ALA A 63 5.20 4.09 3.33
N TYR A 64 5.09 2.99 4.06
CA TYR A 64 6.04 1.88 3.96
C TYR A 64 6.00 1.27 2.56
N LEU A 65 4.79 1.04 2.03
CA LEU A 65 4.65 0.44 0.71
C LEU A 65 5.24 1.34 -0.37
N LEU A 66 5.00 2.65 -0.28
CA LEU A 66 5.57 3.60 -1.22
C LEU A 66 7.09 3.58 -1.16
N LYS A 67 7.64 3.56 0.05
CA LYS A 67 9.08 3.52 0.24
C LYS A 67 9.67 2.26 -0.35
N GLN A 68 9.04 1.12 -0.12
CA GLN A 68 9.49 -0.15 -0.68
C GLN A 68 9.44 -0.14 -2.20
N ALA A 69 8.38 0.39 -2.77
CA ALA A 69 8.25 0.47 -4.21
C ALA A 69 9.34 1.34 -4.82
N ARG A 70 9.61 2.48 -4.19
CA ARG A 70 10.68 3.37 -4.66
C ARG A 70 12.04 2.72 -4.58
N SER A 71 12.32 2.01 -3.51
CA SER A 71 13.62 1.37 -3.34
C SER A 71 13.85 0.29 -4.37
N ARG A 72 12.78 -0.25 -4.94
CA ARG A 72 12.85 -1.25 -6.00
C ARG A 72 12.80 -0.62 -7.39
N GLY A 73 12.72 0.71 -7.45
CA GLY A 73 12.67 1.41 -8.73
C GLY A 73 11.36 1.22 -9.46
N LEU A 74 10.28 0.94 -8.76
CA LEU A 74 9.00 0.73 -9.41
C LEU A 74 8.31 2.04 -9.72
N SER A 75 7.56 2.02 -10.81
CA SER A 75 6.79 3.17 -11.27
C SER A 75 5.33 2.90 -10.97
N LEU A 76 4.78 3.62 -10.05
CA LEU A 76 3.38 3.50 -9.65
C LEU A 76 2.59 4.78 -9.95
#